data_40ed12415d5042975348aa72a63aa2bc
#
_entry.id   40ed12415d5042975348aa72a63aa2bc
#
_cell.length_a   1.000
_cell.length_b   1.000
_cell.length_c   1.000
_cell.angle_alpha   90.00
_cell.angle_beta   90.00
_cell.angle_gamma   90.00
#
_symmetry.space_group_name_H-M   'P 1'
#
loop_
_entity.id
_entity.type
_entity.pdbx_description
1 polymer ?
#
loop_
_entity_poly.entity_id
_entity_poly.type
_entity_poly.pdbx_seq_one_letter_code
_entity_poly.pdbx_strand_id
1 'polypeptide(L)'
;MTPGIAITSLFMLGMGLCALVRPAFVVAFVGLVPSTADARNEVRAVYGGFGVAMAALLVFTSGDATLRPGMLLAVAAALLGMAAGRVVSMIGERTGRWPVVFLVVEIVLGAWLLRDAGV
;
A
#
# COMPACT_ATOMS: atom_id res chain seq x y z
N MET A 1 4.46 -16.99 -9.53
CA MET A 1 4.48 -15.68 -8.82
C MET A 1 5.58 -14.82 -9.44
N THR A 2 5.24 -13.63 -9.87
CA THR A 2 6.23 -12.69 -10.40
C THR A 2 6.97 -11.96 -9.26
N PRO A 3 8.16 -11.43 -9.50
CA PRO A 3 8.86 -10.60 -8.51
C PRO A 3 8.03 -9.38 -8.07
N GLY A 4 7.26 -8.77 -8.97
CA GLY A 4 6.37 -7.66 -8.64
C GLY A 4 5.30 -8.05 -7.63
N ILE A 5 4.64 -9.19 -7.82
CA ILE A 5 3.67 -9.72 -6.87
C ILE A 5 4.33 -10.01 -5.52
N ALA A 6 5.47 -10.70 -5.52
CA ALA A 6 6.16 -11.07 -4.30
C ALA A 6 6.59 -9.85 -3.47
N ILE A 7 7.20 -8.87 -4.12
CA ILE A 7 7.69 -7.66 -3.44
C ILE A 7 6.51 -6.80 -2.94
N THR A 8 5.47 -6.62 -3.75
CA THR A 8 4.28 -5.86 -3.33
C THR A 8 3.57 -6.54 -2.17
N SER A 9 3.39 -7.87 -2.23
CA SER A 9 2.78 -8.63 -1.14
C SER A 9 3.58 -8.54 0.15
N LEU A 10 4.90 -8.66 0.06
CA LEU A 10 5.78 -8.54 1.22
C LEU A 10 5.72 -7.14 1.84
N PHE A 11 5.73 -6.10 1.01
CA PHE A 11 5.60 -4.71 1.47
C PHE A 11 4.26 -4.48 2.18
N MET A 12 3.14 -4.89 1.56
CA MET A 12 1.81 -4.70 2.13
C MET A 12 1.59 -5.54 3.38
N LEU A 13 2.10 -6.77 3.40
CA LEU A 13 2.02 -7.64 4.57
C LEU A 13 2.84 -7.07 5.74
N GLY A 14 4.06 -6.65 5.48
CA GLY A 14 4.94 -6.08 6.50
C GLY A 14 4.36 -4.81 7.11
N MET A 15 3.91 -3.89 6.27
CA MET A 15 3.26 -2.67 6.73
C MET A 15 1.95 -2.96 7.47
N GLY A 16 1.16 -3.90 6.96
CA GLY A 16 -0.11 -4.31 7.58
C GLY A 16 0.09 -4.93 8.96
N LEU A 17 1.02 -5.85 9.11
CA LEU A 17 1.34 -6.48 10.40
C LEU A 17 1.90 -5.46 11.40
N CYS A 18 2.79 -4.57 10.95
CA CYS A 18 3.30 -3.48 11.80
C CYS A 18 2.17 -2.57 12.29
N ALA A 19 1.23 -2.21 11.42
CA ALA A 19 0.10 -1.36 11.79
C ALA A 19 -0.86 -2.06 12.77
N LEU A 20 -1.06 -3.36 12.64
CA LEU A 20 -1.88 -4.13 13.58
C LEU A 20 -1.24 -4.18 14.98
N VAL A 21 0.06 -4.41 15.06
CA VAL A 21 0.80 -4.57 16.32
C VAL A 21 1.15 -3.21 16.94
N ARG A 22 1.65 -2.28 16.11
CA ARG A 22 2.13 -0.95 16.53
C ARG A 22 1.60 0.14 15.61
N PRO A 23 0.33 0.52 15.72
CA PRO A 23 -0.27 1.51 14.82
C PRO A 23 0.45 2.87 14.85
N ALA A 24 0.92 3.30 16.02
CA ALA A 24 1.65 4.56 16.15
C ALA A 24 2.98 4.56 15.37
N PHE A 25 3.67 3.44 15.28
CA PHE A 25 4.94 3.31 14.57
C PHE A 25 4.79 3.58 13.07
N VAL A 26 3.77 2.99 12.44
CA VAL A 26 3.55 3.09 11.00
C VAL A 26 3.25 4.53 10.57
N VAL A 27 2.44 5.25 11.31
CA VAL A 27 2.03 6.62 10.97
C VAL A 27 2.96 7.70 11.52
N ALA A 28 3.92 7.33 12.37
CA ALA A 28 4.93 8.27 12.89
C ALA A 28 5.82 8.84 11.77
N PHE A 29 6.08 8.08 10.71
CA PHE A 29 6.86 8.52 9.56
C PHE A 29 6.26 9.77 8.88
N VAL A 30 4.95 9.94 8.94
CA VAL A 30 4.23 11.08 8.36
C VAL A 30 3.74 12.08 9.42
N GLY A 31 4.23 11.96 10.65
CA GLY A 31 3.94 12.89 11.74
C GLY A 31 2.57 12.71 12.38
N LEU A 32 1.87 11.61 12.13
CA LEU A 32 0.60 11.32 12.77
C LEU A 32 0.80 10.65 14.14
N VAL A 33 0.01 11.08 15.12
CA VAL A 33 0.00 10.51 16.47
C VAL A 33 -1.42 10.01 16.78
N PRO A 34 -1.67 8.69 16.73
CA PRO A 34 -2.98 8.11 17.02
C PRO A 34 -3.20 8.07 18.53
N SER A 35 -3.58 9.21 19.12
CA SER A 35 -3.66 9.41 20.55
C SER A 35 -4.89 8.80 21.21
N THR A 36 -5.94 8.46 20.45
CA THR A 36 -7.17 7.87 20.94
C THR A 36 -7.31 6.41 20.51
N ALA A 37 -8.15 5.66 21.21
CA ALA A 37 -8.49 4.29 20.81
C ALA A 37 -9.13 4.25 19.42
N ASP A 38 -9.98 5.22 19.09
CA ASP A 38 -10.62 5.32 17.78
C ASP A 38 -9.59 5.58 16.67
N ALA A 39 -8.63 6.47 16.91
CA ALA A 39 -7.55 6.74 15.96
C ALA A 39 -6.69 5.48 15.73
N ARG A 40 -6.36 4.73 16.77
CA ARG A 40 -5.62 3.47 16.63
C ARG A 40 -6.42 2.40 15.89
N ASN A 41 -7.73 2.34 16.15
CA ASN A 41 -8.65 1.45 15.41
C ASN A 41 -8.63 1.77 13.92
N GLU A 42 -8.73 3.04 13.55
CA GLU A 42 -8.68 3.48 12.16
C GLU A 42 -7.36 3.07 11.47
N VAL A 43 -6.23 3.30 12.12
CA VAL A 43 -4.92 2.91 11.58
C VAL A 43 -4.83 1.39 11.40
N ARG A 44 -5.30 0.62 12.36
CA ARG A 44 -5.33 -0.85 12.24
C ARG A 44 -6.24 -1.34 11.12
N ALA A 45 -7.35 -0.66 10.86
CA ALA A 45 -8.25 -1.02 9.78
C ALA A 45 -7.65 -0.68 8.41
N VAL A 46 -7.27 0.58 8.21
CA VAL A 46 -6.88 1.14 6.90
C VAL A 46 -5.48 0.71 6.48
N TYR A 47 -4.54 0.67 7.40
CA TYR A 47 -3.15 0.24 7.11
C TYR A 47 -2.92 -1.22 7.47
N GLY A 48 -3.53 -1.71 8.56
CA GLY A 48 -3.32 -3.06 9.08
C GLY A 48 -4.09 -4.12 8.31
N GLY A 49 -5.35 -4.27 8.62
CA GLY A 49 -6.22 -5.30 8.05
C GLY A 49 -6.31 -5.23 6.53
N PHE A 50 -6.46 -4.03 5.97
CA PHE A 50 -6.47 -3.82 4.53
C PHE A 50 -5.16 -4.30 3.88
N GLY A 51 -4.00 -3.92 4.45
CA GLY A 51 -2.70 -4.32 3.92
C GLY A 51 -2.51 -5.84 3.91
N VAL A 52 -2.85 -6.50 5.02
CA VAL A 52 -2.78 -7.98 5.14
C VAL A 52 -3.71 -8.65 4.14
N ALA A 53 -4.94 -8.16 4.01
CA ALA A 53 -5.92 -8.73 3.07
C ALA A 53 -5.47 -8.60 1.62
N MET A 54 -4.92 -7.44 1.22
CA MET A 54 -4.42 -7.24 -0.14
C MET A 54 -3.20 -8.12 -0.42
N ALA A 55 -2.29 -8.26 0.51
CA ALA A 55 -1.16 -9.18 0.39
C ALA A 55 -1.62 -10.62 0.21
N ALA A 56 -2.57 -11.07 1.02
CA ALA A 56 -3.15 -12.41 0.93
C ALA A 56 -3.82 -12.65 -0.43
N LEU A 57 -4.61 -11.70 -0.91
CA LEU A 57 -5.26 -11.81 -2.22
C LEU A 57 -4.27 -11.86 -3.38
N LEU A 58 -3.22 -11.05 -3.36
CA LEU A 58 -2.17 -11.08 -4.39
C LEU A 58 -1.50 -12.46 -4.45
N VAL A 59 -1.17 -13.04 -3.31
CA VAL A 59 -0.56 -14.37 -3.25
C VAL A 59 -1.55 -15.44 -3.68
N PHE A 60 -2.77 -15.41 -3.16
CA PHE A 60 -3.81 -16.40 -3.45
C PHE A 60 -4.17 -16.44 -4.94
N THR A 61 -4.30 -15.27 -5.58
CA THR A 61 -4.68 -15.19 -6.99
C THR A 61 -3.49 -15.30 -7.95
N SER A 62 -2.27 -15.35 -7.47
CA SER A 62 -1.06 -15.34 -8.32
C SER A 62 -0.98 -16.51 -9.29
N GLY A 63 -1.52 -17.66 -8.92
CA GLY A 63 -1.59 -18.87 -9.76
C GLY A 63 -2.86 -19.00 -10.59
N ASP A 64 -3.83 -18.12 -10.43
CA ASP A 64 -5.11 -18.19 -11.13
C ASP A 64 -5.11 -17.28 -12.36
N ALA A 65 -5.14 -17.87 -13.55
CA ALA A 65 -5.07 -17.14 -14.81
C ALA A 65 -6.27 -16.19 -15.02
N THR A 66 -7.40 -16.47 -14.41
CA THR A 66 -8.62 -15.68 -14.54
C THR A 66 -8.65 -14.50 -13.58
N LEU A 67 -8.31 -14.74 -12.31
CA LEU A 67 -8.38 -13.73 -11.26
C LEU A 67 -7.16 -12.81 -11.20
N ARG A 68 -5.99 -13.34 -11.54
CA ARG A 68 -4.72 -12.61 -11.42
C ARG A 68 -4.71 -11.26 -12.12
N PRO A 69 -5.09 -11.12 -13.39
CA PRO A 69 -5.01 -9.80 -14.07
C PRO A 69 -5.87 -8.75 -13.40
N GLY A 70 -7.11 -9.11 -13.03
CA GLY A 70 -8.01 -8.19 -12.34
C GLY A 70 -7.51 -7.77 -10.97
N MET A 71 -6.92 -8.72 -10.23
CA MET A 71 -6.35 -8.44 -8.90
C MET A 71 -5.13 -7.53 -8.98
N LEU A 72 -4.24 -7.79 -9.95
CA LEU A 72 -3.07 -6.92 -10.19
C LEU A 72 -3.51 -5.51 -10.56
N LEU A 73 -4.50 -5.38 -11.44
CA LEU A 73 -5.04 -4.09 -11.85
C LEU A 73 -5.65 -3.33 -10.66
N ALA A 74 -6.42 -4.01 -9.81
CA ALA A 74 -7.06 -3.40 -8.65
C ALA A 74 -6.03 -2.88 -7.63
N VAL A 75 -5.02 -3.69 -7.31
CA VAL A 75 -3.97 -3.28 -6.36
C VAL A 75 -3.08 -2.19 -6.96
N ALA A 76 -2.75 -2.28 -8.25
CA ALA A 76 -2.01 -1.24 -8.95
C ALA A 76 -2.77 0.10 -8.93
N ALA A 77 -4.08 0.07 -9.21
CA ALA A 77 -4.92 1.27 -9.16
C ALA A 77 -4.98 1.88 -7.77
N ALA A 78 -5.04 1.06 -6.72
CA ALA A 78 -5.01 1.53 -5.34
C ALA A 78 -3.67 2.23 -5.01
N LEU A 79 -2.54 1.63 -5.37
CA LEU A 79 -1.21 2.22 -5.16
C LEU A 79 -1.03 3.53 -5.94
N LEU A 80 -1.39 3.53 -7.20
CA LEU A 80 -1.28 4.72 -8.06
C LEU A 80 -2.27 5.82 -7.65
N GLY A 81 -3.44 5.46 -7.11
CA GLY A 81 -4.39 6.39 -6.52
C GLY A 81 -3.82 7.08 -5.27
N MET A 82 -3.14 6.33 -4.40
CA MET A 82 -2.43 6.92 -3.26
C MET A 82 -1.32 7.87 -3.73
N ALA A 83 -0.54 7.46 -4.72
CA ALA A 83 0.49 8.31 -5.33
C ALA A 83 -0.10 9.61 -5.89
N ALA A 84 -1.22 9.51 -6.62
CA ALA A 84 -1.91 10.69 -7.17
C ALA A 84 -2.38 11.64 -6.05
N GLY A 85 -2.93 11.13 -4.96
CA GLY A 85 -3.32 11.93 -3.80
C GLY A 85 -2.14 12.67 -3.17
N ARG A 86 -0.97 12.01 -3.08
CA ARG A 86 0.26 12.67 -2.60
C ARG A 86 0.69 13.81 -3.53
N VAL A 87 0.64 13.61 -4.82
CA VAL A 87 0.99 14.64 -5.82
C VAL A 87 0.04 15.83 -5.69
N VAL A 88 -1.25 15.61 -5.56
CA VAL A 88 -2.24 16.69 -5.35
C VAL A 88 -1.89 17.52 -4.11
N SER A 89 -1.55 16.87 -3.01
CA SER A 89 -1.13 17.54 -1.78
C SER A 89 0.16 18.36 -1.99
N MET A 90 1.13 17.83 -2.72
CA MET A 90 2.43 18.48 -2.97
C MET A 90 2.32 19.70 -3.89
N ILE A 91 1.24 19.88 -4.64
CA ILE A 91 0.99 21.09 -5.44
C ILE A 91 0.78 22.32 -4.53
N GLY A 92 0.07 22.13 -3.41
CA GLY A 92 -0.28 23.22 -2.50
C GLY A 92 0.64 23.37 -1.29
N GLU A 93 1.37 22.34 -0.91
CA GLU A 93 2.13 22.29 0.33
C GLU A 93 3.49 21.60 0.15
N ARG A 94 4.49 22.07 0.90
CA ARG A 94 5.78 21.37 0.98
C ARG A 94 5.67 20.20 1.97
N THR A 95 6.09 19.01 1.53
CA THR A 95 6.15 17.83 2.38
C THR A 95 7.59 17.52 2.78
N GLY A 96 7.75 16.73 3.84
CA GLY A 96 9.03 16.14 4.20
C GLY A 96 9.44 15.01 3.23
N ARG A 97 10.54 14.33 3.58
CA ARG A 97 11.11 13.26 2.73
C ARG A 97 10.25 12.00 2.68
N TRP A 98 9.60 11.62 3.76
CA TRP A 98 8.87 10.35 3.82
C TRP A 98 7.67 10.26 2.87
N PRO A 99 6.82 11.30 2.74
CA PRO A 99 5.80 11.29 1.68
C PRO A 99 6.37 11.11 0.27
N VAL A 100 7.55 11.66 -0.01
CA VAL A 100 8.23 11.47 -1.30
C VAL A 100 8.71 10.03 -1.47
N VAL A 101 9.26 9.42 -0.42
CA VAL A 101 9.68 8.01 -0.44
C VAL A 101 8.48 7.11 -0.70
N PHE A 102 7.36 7.32 0.00
CA PHE A 102 6.15 6.54 -0.22
C PHE A 102 5.57 6.75 -1.62
N LEU A 103 5.58 7.98 -2.13
CA LEU A 103 5.19 8.28 -3.51
C LEU A 103 5.98 7.44 -4.52
N VAL A 104 7.30 7.40 -4.37
CA VAL A 104 8.16 6.60 -5.27
C VAL A 104 7.86 5.11 -5.16
N VAL A 105 7.72 4.59 -3.94
CA VAL A 105 7.38 3.18 -3.71
C VAL A 105 6.04 2.83 -4.35
N GLU A 106 5.02 3.65 -4.14
CA GLU A 106 3.68 3.44 -4.69
C GLU A 106 3.67 3.45 -6.22
N ILE A 107 4.39 4.40 -6.85
CA ILE A 107 4.52 4.46 -8.31
C ILE A 107 5.26 3.23 -8.85
N VAL A 108 6.38 2.87 -8.25
CA VAL A 108 7.20 1.73 -8.71
C VAL A 108 6.43 0.42 -8.60
N LEU A 109 5.83 0.16 -7.44
CA LEU A 109 5.06 -1.07 -7.23
C LEU A 109 3.79 -1.10 -8.11
N GLY A 110 3.07 0.01 -8.20
CA GLY A 110 1.88 0.11 -9.04
C GLY A 110 2.18 -0.11 -10.52
N ALA A 111 3.22 0.53 -11.04
CA ALA A 111 3.65 0.35 -12.42
C ALA A 111 4.13 -1.08 -12.70
N TRP A 112 4.82 -1.68 -11.75
CA TRP A 112 5.28 -3.06 -11.88
C TRP A 112 4.11 -4.04 -11.95
N LEU A 113 3.10 -3.87 -11.09
CA LEU A 113 1.89 -4.69 -11.12
C LEU A 113 1.09 -4.50 -12.42
N LEU A 114 1.00 -3.28 -12.96
CA LEU A 114 0.39 -3.04 -14.28
C LEU A 114 1.10 -3.81 -15.37
N ARG A 115 2.42 -3.75 -15.40
CA ARG A 115 3.23 -4.52 -16.35
C ARG A 115 2.95 -6.02 -16.22
N ASP A 116 2.93 -6.54 -15.01
CA ASP A 116 2.65 -7.96 -14.74
C ASP A 116 1.21 -8.35 -15.10
N ALA A 117 0.29 -7.39 -15.11
CA ALA A 117 -1.08 -7.57 -15.58
C ALA A 117 -1.22 -7.54 -17.10
N GLY A 118 -0.18 -7.14 -17.83
CA GLY A 118 -0.20 -7.02 -19.28
C GLY A 118 -0.78 -5.70 -19.80
N VAL A 119 -0.75 -4.68 -18.97
CA VAL A 119 -1.26 -3.33 -19.30
C VAL A 119 -0.15 -2.34 -19.61
#